data_1cf19affa135d69fc11be133b1f6e1d2
#
_entry.id   1cf19affa135d69fc11be133b1f6e1d2
#
_cell.length_a   1.000
_cell.length_b   1.000
_cell.length_c   1.000
_cell.angle_alpha   90.00
_cell.angle_beta   90.00
_cell.angle_gamma   90.00
#
_symmetry.space_group_name_H-M   'P 1'
#
loop_
_entity.id
_entity.type
_entity.pdbx_description
1 polymer ?
#
loop_
_entity_poly.entity_id
_entity_poly.type
_entity_poly.pdbx_seq_one_letter_code
_entity_poly.pdbx_strand_id
1 'polypeptide(L)'
;MKLPFARGLRRFVDSLQRGLFDEDEPTPAVSASSAPALADDLPRHPRANRELVVDGRPIAFLFARSKRRSIGFLVGADGLTVRAPKWVTLREVDVAVREKGAWIVARLDEQGERAVRTRATRMVWRDGATVAYLGDEVTIVLDAQSGLAEGEVVLRDGDGASTASRLFIGLPRDTAGDRIRDAVQSWLQREARRVFAERSAHFAERLGVRVTRLSLSSAETRWGSANANGAVRLHWRLIHHPLATIDYVVAHELAHLREMNHGPRFWKVVQSVVPDYEQQRALLGDERITSVD
;
A
#
# COMPACT_ATOMS: atom_id res chain seq x y z
N MET A 1 -12.09 -41.36 33.22
CA MET A 1 -11.33 -40.13 33.51
C MET A 1 -11.35 -39.31 32.25
N LYS A 2 -12.24 -38.29 32.14
CA LYS A 2 -12.48 -37.49 30.96
C LYS A 2 -11.64 -36.20 31.06
N LEU A 3 -10.78 -35.96 30.07
CA LEU A 3 -10.01 -34.73 29.92
C LEU A 3 -10.82 -33.69 29.12
N PRO A 4 -10.85 -32.41 29.49
CA PRO A 4 -11.56 -31.36 28.75
C PRO A 4 -10.61 -30.63 27.81
N PHE A 5 -10.74 -30.85 26.52
CA PHE A 5 -10.06 -30.08 25.48
C PHE A 5 -11.13 -29.38 24.63
N ALA A 6 -11.59 -28.21 25.05
CA ALA A 6 -12.36 -27.30 24.19
C ALA A 6 -12.68 -25.95 24.88
N ARG A 7 -11.70 -25.15 25.26
CA ARG A 7 -11.95 -23.76 25.77
C ARG A 7 -10.98 -22.69 25.28
N GLY A 8 -10.05 -23.02 24.39
CA GLY A 8 -9.01 -22.08 23.93
C GLY A 8 -9.31 -21.32 22.64
N LEU A 9 -10.18 -21.81 21.78
CA LEU A 9 -10.34 -21.27 20.42
C LEU A 9 -11.39 -20.15 20.30
N ARG A 10 -12.31 -19.99 21.24
CA ARG A 10 -13.32 -18.92 21.21
C ARG A 10 -12.83 -17.55 21.68
N ARG A 11 -11.77 -17.49 22.47
CA ARG A 11 -11.24 -16.20 22.99
C ARG A 11 -10.37 -15.44 21.98
N PHE A 12 -9.89 -16.07 20.93
CA PHE A 12 -9.04 -15.41 19.94
C PHE A 12 -9.85 -14.71 18.82
N VAL A 13 -11.08 -15.16 18.59
CA VAL A 13 -11.98 -14.54 17.60
C VAL A 13 -12.74 -13.35 18.18
N ASP A 14 -13.05 -13.36 19.48
CA ASP A 14 -13.77 -12.26 20.17
C ASP A 14 -12.88 -11.02 20.43
N SER A 15 -11.55 -11.17 20.40
CA SER A 15 -10.63 -10.04 20.60
C SER A 15 -10.47 -9.15 19.36
N LEU A 16 -10.87 -9.61 18.17
CA LEU A 16 -10.80 -8.86 16.93
C LEU A 16 -12.10 -8.11 16.59
N GLN A 17 -13.17 -8.31 17.38
CA GLN A 17 -14.48 -7.68 17.14
C GLN A 17 -14.87 -6.57 18.14
N ARG A 18 -14.04 -6.27 19.14
CA ARG A 18 -14.35 -5.27 20.18
C ARG A 18 -13.67 -3.92 20.01
N GLY A 19 -13.28 -3.53 18.82
CA GLY A 19 -12.63 -2.25 18.57
C GLY A 19 -13.43 -1.30 17.68
N LEU A 20 -14.73 -1.48 17.52
CA LEU A 20 -15.46 -0.66 16.54
C LEU A 20 -16.93 -0.36 16.89
N PHE A 21 -17.27 -0.07 18.14
CA PHE A 21 -18.54 0.59 18.47
C PHE A 21 -18.41 1.19 19.86
N ASP A 22 -18.15 2.49 19.96
CA ASP A 22 -18.65 3.33 21.04
C ASP A 22 -19.45 4.47 20.40
N GLU A 23 -20.75 4.47 20.76
CA GLU A 23 -21.70 5.53 20.49
C GLU A 23 -21.50 6.65 21.49
N ASP A 24 -21.54 7.91 21.05
CA ASP A 24 -22.21 8.97 21.84
C ASP A 24 -22.58 10.18 20.97
N GLU A 25 -23.82 10.38 20.96
CA GLU A 25 -24.82 11.46 20.95
C GLU A 25 -24.58 12.83 20.23
N PRO A 26 -25.68 13.49 19.79
CA PRO A 26 -25.67 14.50 18.72
C PRO A 26 -25.81 15.92 19.23
N THR A 27 -25.26 16.90 18.53
CA THR A 27 -25.81 18.28 18.43
C THR A 27 -24.98 19.18 17.52
N PRO A 28 -25.47 20.30 17.01
CA PRO A 28 -26.64 20.55 16.14
C PRO A 28 -26.27 21.09 14.74
N ALA A 29 -27.31 21.19 13.89
CA ALA A 29 -27.32 21.72 12.55
C ALA A 29 -26.53 23.02 12.35
N VAL A 30 -25.62 23.00 11.37
CA VAL A 30 -25.16 24.20 10.66
C VAL A 30 -25.50 24.04 9.20
N SER A 31 -26.20 25.04 8.74
CA SER A 31 -26.79 25.37 7.46
C SER A 31 -26.07 24.83 6.23
N ALA A 32 -26.87 24.31 5.31
CA ALA A 32 -26.52 23.85 3.98
C ALA A 32 -25.73 24.88 3.17
N SER A 33 -24.49 24.52 2.83
CA SER A 33 -23.81 25.05 1.66
C SER A 33 -23.77 23.93 0.64
N SER A 34 -24.31 24.18 -0.54
CA SER A 34 -24.46 23.27 -1.66
C SER A 34 -23.14 22.64 -2.07
N ALA A 35 -22.92 21.39 -1.64
CA ALA A 35 -21.93 20.52 -2.25
C ALA A 35 -22.44 20.10 -3.64
N PRO A 36 -21.57 20.02 -4.67
CA PRO A 36 -21.99 19.49 -5.97
C PRO A 36 -22.44 18.04 -5.77
N ALA A 37 -23.61 17.72 -6.32
CA ALA A 37 -24.16 16.38 -6.34
C ALA A 37 -23.10 15.41 -6.87
N LEU A 38 -22.58 14.55 -5.97
CA LEU A 38 -21.78 13.40 -6.34
C LEU A 38 -22.68 12.49 -7.18
N ALA A 39 -22.30 12.28 -8.42
CA ALA A 39 -23.01 11.44 -9.36
C ALA A 39 -23.27 10.05 -8.72
N ASP A 40 -24.51 9.61 -8.86
CA ASP A 40 -25.13 8.40 -8.31
C ASP A 40 -24.56 7.08 -8.89
N ASP A 41 -23.38 7.12 -9.52
CA ASP A 41 -22.76 6.02 -10.23
C ASP A 41 -21.75 5.28 -9.35
N LEU A 42 -22.19 4.12 -8.86
CA LEU A 42 -21.29 3.15 -8.24
C LEU A 42 -20.20 2.66 -9.22
N PRO A 43 -18.96 2.38 -8.74
CA PRO A 43 -17.90 1.85 -9.59
C PRO A 43 -18.36 0.62 -10.37
N ARG A 44 -18.39 0.74 -11.70
CA ARG A 44 -18.81 -0.31 -12.62
C ARG A 44 -17.60 -1.20 -12.95
N HIS A 45 -17.74 -2.53 -12.74
CA HIS A 45 -16.66 -3.45 -13.08
C HIS A 45 -16.38 -3.41 -14.61
N PRO A 46 -15.15 -3.20 -15.08
CA PRO A 46 -14.82 -3.02 -16.52
C PRO A 46 -15.19 -4.24 -17.39
N ARG A 47 -15.22 -5.42 -16.78
CA ARG A 47 -15.66 -6.68 -17.41
C ARG A 47 -16.99 -7.16 -16.86
N ALA A 48 -17.87 -6.26 -16.44
CA ALA A 48 -19.19 -6.61 -15.93
C ALA A 48 -19.96 -7.41 -16.99
N ASN A 49 -20.51 -8.53 -16.58
CA ASN A 49 -21.37 -9.39 -17.41
C ASN A 49 -22.76 -9.58 -16.82
N ARG A 50 -23.03 -8.94 -15.68
CA ARG A 50 -24.35 -8.88 -15.03
C ARG A 50 -24.57 -7.51 -14.39
N GLU A 51 -25.85 -7.16 -14.28
CA GLU A 51 -26.29 -5.95 -13.60
C GLU A 51 -27.55 -6.25 -12.79
N LEU A 52 -27.65 -5.71 -11.57
CA LEU A 52 -28.82 -5.80 -10.70
C LEU A 52 -29.05 -4.46 -10.02
N VAL A 53 -30.32 -4.13 -9.83
CA VAL A 53 -30.69 -2.97 -8.99
C VAL A 53 -30.78 -3.47 -7.54
N VAL A 54 -30.05 -2.82 -6.65
CA VAL A 54 -29.98 -3.10 -5.22
C VAL A 54 -30.18 -1.78 -4.48
N ASP A 55 -31.21 -1.70 -3.64
CA ASP A 55 -31.58 -0.49 -2.90
C ASP A 55 -31.73 0.76 -3.81
N GLY A 56 -32.28 0.56 -5.01
CA GLY A 56 -32.48 1.61 -6.00
C GLY A 56 -31.26 1.99 -6.84
N ARG A 57 -30.08 1.43 -6.55
CA ARG A 57 -28.83 1.71 -7.26
C ARG A 57 -28.43 0.56 -8.20
N PRO A 58 -28.09 0.82 -9.48
CA PRO A 58 -27.62 -0.20 -10.40
C PRO A 58 -26.20 -0.65 -10.04
N ILE A 59 -26.01 -1.94 -9.84
CA ILE A 59 -24.69 -2.56 -9.58
C ILE A 59 -24.32 -3.45 -10.76
N ALA A 60 -23.31 -3.04 -11.52
CA ALA A 60 -22.74 -3.84 -12.60
C ALA A 60 -21.53 -4.64 -12.08
N PHE A 61 -21.57 -5.96 -12.19
CA PHE A 61 -20.54 -6.82 -11.62
C PHE A 61 -20.08 -7.94 -12.56
N LEU A 62 -18.88 -8.44 -12.31
CA LEU A 62 -18.35 -9.63 -12.96
C LEU A 62 -18.85 -10.87 -12.22
N PHE A 63 -19.66 -11.70 -12.90
CA PHE A 63 -20.01 -13.01 -12.41
C PHE A 63 -19.12 -14.09 -13.02
N ALA A 64 -18.56 -14.96 -12.17
CA ALA A 64 -17.73 -16.08 -12.60
C ALA A 64 -18.07 -17.37 -11.84
N ARG A 65 -18.01 -18.51 -12.53
CA ARG A 65 -18.12 -19.83 -11.91
C ARG A 65 -16.82 -20.23 -11.22
N SER A 66 -16.91 -20.89 -10.08
CA SER A 66 -15.75 -21.31 -9.29
C SER A 66 -15.93 -22.69 -8.67
N LYS A 67 -14.82 -23.30 -8.24
CA LYS A 67 -14.81 -24.57 -7.49
C LYS A 67 -15.14 -24.41 -5.99
N ARG A 68 -15.52 -23.21 -5.55
CA ARG A 68 -15.89 -22.95 -4.14
C ARG A 68 -17.16 -23.66 -3.76
N ARG A 69 -17.37 -23.83 -2.45
CA ARG A 69 -18.60 -24.45 -1.91
C ARG A 69 -19.73 -23.44 -1.63
N SER A 70 -19.44 -22.14 -1.70
CA SER A 70 -20.37 -21.04 -1.41
C SER A 70 -20.23 -19.91 -2.41
N ILE A 71 -21.24 -19.02 -2.46
CA ILE A 71 -21.18 -17.76 -3.20
C ILE A 71 -20.18 -16.83 -2.48
N GLY A 72 -19.24 -16.27 -3.22
CA GLY A 72 -18.24 -15.33 -2.70
C GLY A 72 -18.36 -13.98 -3.38
N PHE A 73 -18.22 -12.92 -2.59
CA PHE A 73 -18.22 -11.52 -3.03
C PHE A 73 -16.83 -10.94 -2.83
N LEU A 74 -16.33 -10.23 -3.82
CA LEU A 74 -15.07 -9.49 -3.75
C LEU A 74 -15.30 -8.11 -4.34
N VAL A 75 -15.11 -7.08 -3.53
CA VAL A 75 -15.08 -5.69 -3.98
C VAL A 75 -13.63 -5.22 -3.99
N GLY A 76 -13.14 -4.83 -5.15
CA GLY A 76 -11.78 -4.35 -5.39
C GLY A 76 -11.77 -3.05 -6.18
N ALA A 77 -10.58 -2.63 -6.62
CA ALA A 77 -10.40 -1.44 -7.45
C ALA A 77 -11.24 -1.48 -8.74
N ASP A 78 -11.41 -2.68 -9.31
CA ASP A 78 -12.23 -2.90 -10.52
C ASP A 78 -13.75 -2.97 -10.22
N GLY A 79 -14.19 -2.86 -8.97
CA GLY A 79 -15.60 -3.01 -8.60
C GLY A 79 -15.93 -4.40 -8.04
N LEU A 80 -17.20 -4.83 -8.19
CA LEU A 80 -17.72 -6.07 -7.62
C LEU A 80 -17.46 -7.27 -8.53
N THR A 81 -16.87 -8.32 -7.97
CA THR A 81 -16.80 -9.68 -8.55
C THR A 81 -17.60 -10.66 -7.69
N VAL A 82 -18.52 -11.40 -8.29
CA VAL A 82 -19.30 -12.46 -7.64
C VAL A 82 -18.88 -13.82 -8.21
N ARG A 83 -18.52 -14.74 -7.33
CA ARG A 83 -18.12 -16.10 -7.70
C ARG A 83 -19.04 -17.12 -7.06
N ALA A 84 -19.58 -18.07 -7.86
CA ALA A 84 -20.46 -19.09 -7.37
C ALA A 84 -20.10 -20.49 -7.90
N PRO A 85 -20.42 -21.56 -7.13
CA PRO A 85 -20.30 -22.94 -7.57
C PRO A 85 -21.14 -23.20 -8.84
N LYS A 86 -20.79 -24.26 -9.59
CA LYS A 86 -21.54 -24.64 -10.82
C LYS A 86 -22.99 -24.99 -10.57
N TRP A 87 -23.31 -25.55 -9.41
CA TRP A 87 -24.64 -26.00 -9.03
C TRP A 87 -25.59 -24.88 -8.56
N VAL A 88 -25.06 -23.69 -8.20
CA VAL A 88 -25.86 -22.53 -7.80
C VAL A 88 -26.52 -21.91 -9.04
N THR A 89 -27.80 -21.66 -9.00
CA THR A 89 -28.54 -21.02 -10.10
C THR A 89 -28.25 -19.50 -10.14
N LEU A 90 -28.48 -18.88 -11.30
CA LEU A 90 -28.32 -17.42 -11.41
C LEU A 90 -29.33 -16.67 -10.53
N ARG A 91 -30.54 -17.23 -10.33
CA ARG A 91 -31.55 -16.65 -9.44
C ARG A 91 -31.09 -16.63 -7.98
N GLU A 92 -30.44 -17.69 -7.52
CA GLU A 92 -29.87 -17.75 -6.16
C GLU A 92 -28.71 -16.75 -6.02
N VAL A 93 -27.90 -16.54 -7.08
CA VAL A 93 -26.88 -15.48 -7.09
C VAL A 93 -27.52 -14.10 -6.95
N ASP A 94 -28.61 -13.82 -7.69
CA ASP A 94 -29.31 -12.53 -7.63
C ASP A 94 -29.92 -12.28 -6.24
N VAL A 95 -30.47 -13.31 -5.60
CA VAL A 95 -30.96 -13.22 -4.22
C VAL A 95 -29.81 -12.91 -3.26
N ALA A 96 -28.70 -13.65 -3.36
CA ALA A 96 -27.55 -13.44 -2.49
C ALA A 96 -26.90 -12.05 -2.68
N VAL A 97 -26.89 -11.49 -3.91
CA VAL A 97 -26.44 -10.13 -4.16
C VAL A 97 -27.35 -9.11 -3.47
N ARG A 98 -28.68 -9.29 -3.53
CA ARG A 98 -29.64 -8.40 -2.85
C ARG A 98 -29.53 -8.50 -1.33
N GLU A 99 -29.41 -9.70 -0.77
CA GLU A 99 -29.24 -9.92 0.68
C GLU A 99 -27.95 -9.25 1.21
N LYS A 100 -26.90 -9.16 0.40
CA LYS A 100 -25.65 -8.47 0.72
C LYS A 100 -25.60 -7.02 0.20
N GLY A 101 -26.73 -6.50 -0.29
CA GLY A 101 -26.84 -5.22 -0.97
C GLY A 101 -26.20 -4.06 -0.22
N ALA A 102 -26.64 -3.80 1.01
CA ALA A 102 -26.13 -2.73 1.83
C ALA A 102 -24.60 -2.81 2.03
N TRP A 103 -24.07 -4.01 2.29
CA TRP A 103 -22.63 -4.22 2.42
C TRP A 103 -21.88 -3.97 1.09
N ILE A 104 -22.43 -4.44 -0.03
CA ILE A 104 -21.82 -4.26 -1.36
C ILE A 104 -21.77 -2.77 -1.70
N VAL A 105 -22.88 -2.05 -1.52
CA VAL A 105 -22.98 -0.60 -1.79
C VAL A 105 -21.97 0.15 -0.94
N ALA A 106 -21.93 -0.07 0.37
CA ALA A 106 -20.99 0.59 1.26
C ALA A 106 -19.52 0.36 0.83
N ARG A 107 -19.18 -0.86 0.41
CA ARG A 107 -17.83 -1.16 -0.05
C ARG A 107 -17.50 -0.55 -1.42
N LEU A 108 -18.45 -0.45 -2.32
CA LEU A 108 -18.28 0.22 -3.59
C LEU A 108 -18.13 1.74 -3.40
N ASP A 109 -18.92 2.34 -2.50
CA ASP A 109 -18.78 3.77 -2.13
C ASP A 109 -17.39 4.05 -1.53
N GLU A 110 -16.92 3.23 -0.57
CA GLU A 110 -15.56 3.33 -0.04
C GLU A 110 -14.48 3.25 -1.13
N GLN A 111 -14.64 2.37 -2.12
CA GLN A 111 -13.70 2.26 -3.24
C GLN A 111 -13.77 3.49 -4.15
N GLY A 112 -14.96 4.01 -4.41
CA GLY A 112 -15.16 5.24 -5.16
C GLY A 112 -14.47 6.44 -4.48
N GLU A 113 -14.71 6.63 -3.18
CA GLU A 113 -14.06 7.68 -2.40
C GLU A 113 -12.53 7.53 -2.37
N ARG A 114 -12.03 6.30 -2.27
CA ARG A 114 -10.58 6.03 -2.35
C ARG A 114 -10.02 6.41 -3.71
N ALA A 115 -10.71 6.03 -4.80
CA ALA A 115 -10.30 6.37 -6.16
C ALA A 115 -10.26 7.89 -6.37
N VAL A 116 -11.25 8.62 -5.84
CA VAL A 116 -11.29 10.10 -5.88
C VAL A 116 -10.13 10.68 -5.05
N ARG A 117 -9.89 10.19 -3.83
CA ARG A 117 -8.76 10.62 -2.99
C ARG A 117 -7.42 10.35 -3.66
N THR A 118 -7.23 9.14 -4.20
CA THR A 118 -6.01 8.78 -4.93
C THR A 118 -5.81 9.66 -6.16
N ARG A 119 -6.89 10.02 -6.86
CA ARG A 119 -6.84 10.91 -8.02
C ARG A 119 -6.49 12.35 -7.60
N ALA A 120 -7.03 12.83 -6.48
CA ALA A 120 -6.73 14.16 -5.93
C ALA A 120 -5.31 14.27 -5.39
N THR A 121 -4.74 13.16 -4.88
CA THR A 121 -3.36 13.05 -4.38
C THR A 121 -2.37 12.63 -5.48
N ARG A 122 -2.84 12.44 -6.71
CA ARG A 122 -1.96 12.03 -7.82
C ARG A 122 -0.95 13.14 -8.09
N MET A 123 0.31 12.81 -7.89
CA MET A 123 1.42 13.71 -8.15
C MET A 123 1.40 14.18 -9.61
N VAL A 124 1.39 15.51 -9.81
CA VAL A 124 1.53 16.09 -11.13
C VAL A 124 3.02 16.16 -11.46
N TRP A 125 3.48 15.29 -12.34
CA TRP A 125 4.86 15.22 -12.79
C TRP A 125 5.19 16.37 -13.73
N ARG A 126 5.96 17.34 -13.24
CA ARG A 126 6.36 18.53 -13.99
C ARG A 126 7.62 19.15 -13.38
N ASP A 127 8.22 20.11 -14.06
CA ASP A 127 9.26 20.98 -13.49
C ASP A 127 8.77 21.67 -12.21
N GLY A 128 9.58 21.70 -11.17
CA GLY A 128 9.25 22.26 -9.85
C GLY A 128 8.36 21.37 -8.97
N ALA A 129 7.95 20.18 -9.41
CA ALA A 129 7.26 19.23 -8.54
C ALA A 129 8.22 18.66 -7.48
N THR A 130 7.69 18.21 -6.33
CA THR A 130 8.50 17.61 -5.25
C THR A 130 8.25 16.11 -5.16
N VAL A 131 9.28 15.35 -4.78
CA VAL A 131 9.21 13.92 -4.49
C VAL A 131 9.94 13.62 -3.18
N ALA A 132 9.40 12.74 -2.35
CA ALA A 132 10.08 12.32 -1.13
C ALA A 132 11.24 11.36 -1.46
N TYR A 133 12.40 11.59 -0.85
CA TYR A 133 13.58 10.74 -0.91
C TYR A 133 14.28 10.72 0.45
N LEU A 134 14.40 9.54 1.04
CA LEU A 134 14.96 9.30 2.39
C LEU A 134 14.30 10.16 3.49
N GLY A 135 13.02 10.49 3.32
CA GLY A 135 12.23 11.29 4.26
C GLY A 135 12.24 12.80 3.99
N ASP A 136 13.10 13.28 3.10
CA ASP A 136 13.17 14.68 2.72
C ASP A 136 12.44 14.95 1.41
N GLU A 137 11.90 16.16 1.24
CA GLU A 137 11.34 16.62 -0.02
C GLU A 137 12.44 17.08 -0.97
N VAL A 138 12.45 16.51 -2.18
CA VAL A 138 13.41 16.86 -3.24
C VAL A 138 12.67 17.47 -4.41
N THR A 139 13.12 18.64 -4.88
CA THR A 139 12.50 19.35 -6.00
C THR A 139 13.04 18.84 -7.34
N ILE A 140 12.14 18.47 -8.25
CA ILE A 140 12.47 18.09 -9.63
C ILE A 140 12.80 19.33 -10.44
N VAL A 141 13.95 19.31 -11.13
CA VAL A 141 14.41 20.37 -12.03
C VAL A 141 14.68 19.77 -13.41
N LEU A 142 13.93 20.21 -14.40
CA LEU A 142 14.14 19.81 -15.79
C LEU A 142 15.12 20.80 -16.45
N ASP A 143 16.25 20.27 -16.92
CA ASP A 143 17.28 21.08 -17.57
C ASP A 143 18.00 20.27 -18.66
N ALA A 144 17.55 20.45 -19.90
CA ALA A 144 18.17 19.83 -21.08
C ALA A 144 19.59 20.36 -21.37
N GLN A 145 19.98 21.47 -20.73
CA GLN A 145 21.32 22.10 -20.93
C GLN A 145 22.27 21.80 -19.76
N SER A 146 21.86 21.00 -18.79
CA SER A 146 22.65 20.63 -17.59
C SER A 146 23.90 19.80 -17.87
N GLY A 147 24.12 19.38 -19.11
CA GLY A 147 25.20 18.45 -19.49
C GLY A 147 24.89 16.98 -19.17
N LEU A 148 23.71 16.68 -18.66
CA LEU A 148 23.22 15.30 -18.43
C LEU A 148 22.75 14.68 -19.74
N ALA A 149 22.88 13.36 -19.84
CA ALA A 149 22.28 12.61 -20.95
C ALA A 149 20.75 12.71 -20.88
N GLU A 150 20.07 12.49 -22.02
CA GLU A 150 18.62 12.54 -22.11
C GLU A 150 17.97 11.56 -21.10
N GLY A 151 17.17 12.08 -20.18
CA GLY A 151 16.51 11.29 -19.13
C GLY A 151 17.43 10.86 -17.99
N GLU A 152 18.70 11.24 -17.99
CA GLU A 152 19.60 11.03 -16.86
C GLU A 152 19.13 11.87 -15.65
N VAL A 153 19.21 11.27 -14.46
CA VAL A 153 18.74 11.87 -13.21
C VAL A 153 19.87 11.92 -12.21
N VAL A 154 20.16 13.11 -11.69
CA VAL A 154 21.21 13.35 -10.70
C VAL A 154 20.67 14.18 -9.53
N LEU A 155 20.86 13.67 -8.32
CA LEU A 155 20.58 14.41 -7.09
C LEU A 155 21.77 15.36 -6.81
N ARG A 156 21.46 16.61 -6.53
CA ARG A 156 22.45 17.59 -6.05
C ARG A 156 21.94 18.20 -4.76
N ASP A 157 22.79 18.25 -3.76
CA ASP A 157 22.52 18.95 -2.51
C ASP A 157 22.50 20.47 -2.75
N GLY A 158 21.77 21.17 -1.90
CA GLY A 158 21.67 22.62 -1.99
C GLY A 158 23.01 23.29 -1.80
N ASP A 159 23.29 24.32 -2.58
CA ASP A 159 24.52 25.10 -2.61
C ASP A 159 24.51 26.27 -1.60
N GLY A 160 24.56 25.99 -0.31
CA GLY A 160 24.74 27.00 0.74
C GLY A 160 23.69 28.12 0.86
N ALA A 161 22.98 28.47 -0.23
CA ALA A 161 21.89 29.46 -0.24
C ALA A 161 20.51 28.77 -0.14
N SER A 162 20.42 27.50 -0.50
CA SER A 162 19.23 26.65 -0.34
C SER A 162 19.67 25.31 0.25
N THR A 163 19.11 24.93 1.40
CA THR A 163 19.38 23.63 2.04
C THR A 163 18.63 22.48 1.38
N ALA A 164 17.70 22.78 0.44
CA ALA A 164 16.86 21.77 -0.20
C ALA A 164 17.58 21.09 -1.37
N SER A 165 17.69 19.78 -1.32
CA SER A 165 18.22 18.95 -2.41
C SER A 165 17.33 19.04 -3.65
N ARG A 166 17.96 18.99 -4.84
CA ARG A 166 17.29 19.08 -6.13
C ARG A 166 17.62 17.89 -7.01
N LEU A 167 16.61 17.38 -7.71
CA LEU A 167 16.73 16.27 -8.62
C LEU A 167 16.76 16.78 -10.07
N PHE A 168 17.95 16.94 -10.62
CA PHE A 168 18.14 17.40 -11.99
C PHE A 168 17.88 16.26 -12.97
N ILE A 169 17.12 16.54 -14.02
CA ILE A 169 16.79 15.59 -15.08
C ILE A 169 17.16 16.23 -16.43
N GLY A 170 17.92 15.53 -17.24
CA GLY A 170 18.31 15.94 -18.58
C GLY A 170 17.14 15.86 -19.57
N LEU A 171 16.06 16.62 -19.31
CA LEU A 171 14.87 16.70 -20.16
C LEU A 171 14.42 18.15 -20.37
N PRO A 172 13.79 18.47 -21.52
CA PRO A 172 13.14 19.77 -21.75
C PRO A 172 12.02 20.05 -20.74
N ARG A 173 11.79 21.33 -20.42
CA ARG A 173 10.78 21.76 -19.45
C ARG A 173 9.33 21.44 -19.82
N ASP A 174 9.06 21.31 -21.10
CA ASP A 174 7.76 20.95 -21.68
C ASP A 174 7.54 19.43 -21.86
N THR A 175 8.44 18.63 -21.27
CA THR A 175 8.36 17.16 -21.33
C THR A 175 7.06 16.66 -20.69
N ALA A 176 6.40 15.70 -21.35
CA ALA A 176 5.20 15.05 -20.84
C ALA A 176 5.44 14.37 -19.49
N GLY A 177 4.47 14.47 -18.58
CA GLY A 177 4.59 14.03 -17.20
C GLY A 177 4.90 12.54 -17.03
N ASP A 178 4.46 11.67 -17.94
CA ASP A 178 4.78 10.24 -17.94
C ASP A 178 6.28 9.97 -18.14
N ARG A 179 6.94 10.71 -19.02
CA ARG A 179 8.40 10.59 -19.19
C ARG A 179 9.18 11.04 -17.97
N ILE A 180 8.73 12.13 -17.33
CA ILE A 180 9.34 12.62 -16.08
C ILE A 180 9.17 11.57 -14.98
N ARG A 181 7.94 11.04 -14.81
CA ARG A 181 7.65 9.96 -13.88
C ARG A 181 8.58 8.77 -14.07
N ASP A 182 8.69 8.28 -15.30
CA ASP A 182 9.46 7.07 -15.61
C ASP A 182 10.96 7.27 -15.33
N ALA A 183 11.51 8.45 -15.61
CA ALA A 183 12.89 8.82 -15.29
C ALA A 183 13.11 8.85 -13.75
N VAL A 184 12.22 9.53 -13.00
CA VAL A 184 12.31 9.63 -11.54
C VAL A 184 12.12 8.26 -10.88
N GLN A 185 11.12 7.47 -11.29
CA GLN A 185 10.90 6.14 -10.72
C GLN A 185 12.07 5.19 -10.99
N SER A 186 12.66 5.27 -12.18
CA SER A 186 13.86 4.49 -12.50
C SER A 186 15.04 4.87 -11.60
N TRP A 187 15.23 6.16 -11.35
CA TRP A 187 16.26 6.67 -10.44
C TRP A 187 15.97 6.20 -9.00
N LEU A 188 14.75 6.39 -8.47
CA LEU A 188 14.36 5.95 -7.14
C LEU A 188 14.58 4.45 -6.93
N GLN A 189 14.28 3.62 -7.93
CA GLN A 189 14.52 2.18 -7.86
C GLN A 189 16.02 1.83 -7.84
N ARG A 190 16.87 2.58 -8.57
CA ARG A 190 18.33 2.41 -8.48
C ARG A 190 18.84 2.77 -7.09
N GLU A 191 18.40 3.91 -6.56
CA GLU A 191 18.75 4.34 -5.20
C GLU A 191 18.24 3.36 -4.13
N ALA A 192 17.01 2.87 -4.27
CA ALA A 192 16.49 1.83 -3.38
C ALA A 192 17.38 0.58 -3.37
N ARG A 193 17.85 0.11 -4.55
CA ARG A 193 18.78 -1.02 -4.60
C ARG A 193 20.09 -0.71 -3.88
N ARG A 194 20.66 0.47 -4.09
CA ARG A 194 21.92 0.90 -3.47
C ARG A 194 21.77 0.98 -1.95
N VAL A 195 20.79 1.77 -1.46
CA VAL A 195 20.55 1.99 -0.04
C VAL A 195 20.21 0.68 0.67
N PHE A 196 19.30 -0.12 0.10
CA PHE A 196 18.91 -1.38 0.73
C PHE A 196 20.03 -2.41 0.75
N ALA A 197 20.92 -2.44 -0.25
CA ALA A 197 22.10 -3.31 -0.23
C ALA A 197 23.07 -2.90 0.88
N GLU A 198 23.33 -1.60 1.02
CA GLU A 198 24.20 -1.05 2.07
C GLU A 198 23.61 -1.35 3.46
N ARG A 199 22.31 -1.04 3.68
CA ARG A 199 21.67 -1.29 4.98
C ARG A 199 21.54 -2.78 5.30
N SER A 200 21.27 -3.62 4.29
CA SER A 200 21.24 -5.08 4.46
C SER A 200 22.61 -5.64 4.85
N ALA A 201 23.69 -5.17 4.25
CA ALA A 201 25.05 -5.58 4.62
C ALA A 201 25.37 -5.17 6.07
N HIS A 202 25.06 -3.91 6.45
CA HIS A 202 25.27 -3.38 7.80
C HIS A 202 24.55 -4.23 8.87
N PHE A 203 23.27 -4.51 8.68
CA PHE A 203 22.49 -5.28 9.67
C PHE A 203 22.77 -6.78 9.61
N ALA A 204 23.13 -7.33 8.44
CA ALA A 204 23.51 -8.74 8.33
C ALA A 204 24.78 -9.05 9.16
N GLU A 205 25.77 -8.17 9.13
CA GLU A 205 26.97 -8.28 9.96
C GLU A 205 26.61 -8.22 11.45
N ARG A 206 25.83 -7.23 11.88
CA ARG A 206 25.43 -7.05 13.29
C ARG A 206 24.57 -8.18 13.84
N LEU A 207 23.73 -8.77 13.01
CA LEU A 207 22.87 -9.89 13.37
C LEU A 207 23.55 -11.25 13.17
N GLY A 208 24.74 -11.31 12.57
CA GLY A 208 25.43 -12.58 12.27
C GLY A 208 24.64 -13.46 11.30
N VAL A 209 23.95 -12.87 10.32
CA VAL A 209 23.15 -13.59 9.31
C VAL A 209 23.71 -13.36 7.91
N ARG A 210 23.35 -14.24 6.97
CA ARG A 210 23.79 -14.13 5.58
C ARG A 210 22.60 -13.87 4.65
N VAL A 211 22.63 -12.75 3.96
CA VAL A 211 21.71 -12.45 2.86
C VAL A 211 22.25 -13.11 1.59
N THR A 212 21.51 -14.04 1.02
CA THR A 212 21.90 -14.75 -0.22
C THR A 212 21.42 -14.03 -1.46
N ARG A 213 20.29 -13.31 -1.37
CA ARG A 213 19.71 -12.53 -2.45
C ARG A 213 18.89 -11.37 -1.89
N LEU A 214 19.14 -10.17 -2.43
CA LEU A 214 18.31 -8.99 -2.21
C LEU A 214 17.58 -8.63 -3.52
N SER A 215 16.28 -8.34 -3.45
CA SER A 215 15.49 -7.93 -4.61
C SER A 215 14.44 -6.89 -4.22
N LEU A 216 14.10 -6.01 -5.17
CA LEU A 216 12.99 -5.08 -5.00
C LEU A 216 11.64 -5.76 -5.26
N SER A 217 10.61 -5.25 -4.61
CA SER A 217 9.22 -5.65 -4.72
C SER A 217 8.34 -4.43 -5.00
N SER A 218 7.21 -4.65 -5.66
CA SER A 218 6.11 -3.71 -5.82
C SER A 218 4.79 -4.30 -5.29
N ALA A 219 4.86 -5.23 -4.32
CA ALA A 219 3.68 -5.87 -3.73
C ALA A 219 2.88 -4.87 -2.88
N GLU A 220 1.58 -4.72 -3.11
CA GLU A 220 0.73 -3.72 -2.48
C GLU A 220 0.47 -3.92 -0.96
N THR A 221 0.83 -5.08 -0.41
CA THR A 221 0.39 -5.48 0.93
C THR A 221 1.48 -5.58 1.98
N ARG A 222 2.76 -5.41 1.62
CA ARG A 222 3.88 -5.59 2.56
C ARG A 222 5.11 -4.80 2.15
N TRP A 223 5.82 -4.27 3.13
CA TRP A 223 7.07 -3.55 2.94
C TRP A 223 8.28 -4.45 2.69
N GLY A 224 8.25 -5.69 3.20
CA GLY A 224 9.32 -6.65 3.01
C GLY A 224 8.87 -8.10 3.12
N SER A 225 9.77 -9.02 2.84
CA SER A 225 9.65 -10.45 3.13
C SER A 225 11.03 -11.11 3.11
N ALA A 226 11.26 -12.04 4.03
CA ALA A 226 12.45 -12.89 4.05
C ALA A 226 12.06 -14.37 4.08
N ASN A 227 12.96 -15.23 3.60
CA ASN A 227 12.81 -16.67 3.73
C ASN A 227 14.04 -17.29 4.42
N ALA A 228 13.89 -18.52 4.91
CA ALA A 228 14.94 -19.23 5.64
C ALA A 228 16.24 -19.44 4.82
N ASN A 229 16.20 -19.34 3.49
CA ASN A 229 17.36 -19.48 2.62
C ASN A 229 18.16 -18.17 2.46
N GLY A 230 17.78 -17.10 3.19
CA GLY A 230 18.46 -15.82 3.14
C GLY A 230 18.05 -14.90 1.97
N ALA A 231 17.00 -15.23 1.23
CA ALA A 231 16.48 -14.33 0.22
C ALA A 231 15.55 -13.29 0.84
N VAL A 232 15.85 -12.01 0.62
CA VAL A 232 15.14 -10.84 1.15
C VAL A 232 14.54 -10.05 0.00
N ARG A 233 13.33 -9.60 0.17
CA ARG A 233 12.65 -8.66 -0.74
C ARG A 233 12.20 -7.45 0.03
N LEU A 234 12.42 -6.25 -0.53
CA LEU A 234 12.00 -4.99 0.06
C LEU A 234 11.19 -4.19 -0.98
N HIS A 235 10.13 -3.55 -0.53
CA HIS A 235 9.31 -2.73 -1.41
C HIS A 235 10.09 -1.47 -1.80
N TRP A 236 10.23 -1.19 -3.12
CA TRP A 236 11.07 -0.08 -3.58
C TRP A 236 10.60 1.29 -3.07
N ARG A 237 9.29 1.51 -2.86
CA ARG A 237 8.75 2.76 -2.30
C ARG A 237 9.19 3.04 -0.87
N LEU A 238 9.78 2.08 -0.19
CA LEU A 238 10.39 2.32 1.12
C LEU A 238 11.47 3.41 1.06
N ILE A 239 12.04 3.69 -0.12
CA ILE A 239 13.02 4.76 -0.35
C ILE A 239 12.46 6.16 -0.07
N HIS A 240 11.14 6.34 -0.06
CA HIS A 240 10.50 7.61 0.29
C HIS A 240 10.52 7.92 1.79
N HIS A 241 10.73 6.91 2.63
CA HIS A 241 10.73 7.05 4.10
C HIS A 241 12.11 7.43 4.64
N PRO A 242 12.17 8.00 5.86
CA PRO A 242 13.42 8.27 6.56
C PRO A 242 14.30 7.02 6.67
N LEU A 243 15.62 7.22 6.68
CA LEU A 243 16.59 6.12 6.75
C LEU A 243 16.36 5.22 7.99
N ALA A 244 15.96 5.80 9.13
CA ALA A 244 15.64 5.04 10.35
C ALA A 244 14.48 4.06 10.12
N THR A 245 13.46 4.45 9.36
CA THR A 245 12.32 3.59 9.00
C THR A 245 12.75 2.48 8.04
N ILE A 246 13.62 2.80 7.07
CA ILE A 246 14.24 1.80 6.18
C ILE A 246 15.03 0.79 7.00
N ASP A 247 15.84 1.27 7.95
CA ASP A 247 16.64 0.45 8.85
C ASP A 247 15.78 -0.52 9.66
N TYR A 248 14.67 -0.04 10.17
CA TYR A 248 13.73 -0.90 10.88
C TYR A 248 13.19 -2.04 9.99
N VAL A 249 12.74 -1.74 8.77
CA VAL A 249 12.20 -2.78 7.87
C VAL A 249 13.30 -3.76 7.45
N VAL A 250 14.50 -3.27 7.13
CA VAL A 250 15.64 -4.14 6.80
C VAL A 250 15.99 -5.04 7.99
N ALA A 251 16.14 -4.48 9.19
CA ALA A 251 16.44 -5.26 10.39
C ALA A 251 15.34 -6.27 10.71
N HIS A 252 14.07 -5.91 10.52
CA HIS A 252 12.92 -6.80 10.68
C HIS A 252 13.01 -8.01 9.76
N GLU A 253 13.27 -7.79 8.47
CA GLU A 253 13.37 -8.89 7.51
C GLU A 253 14.61 -9.76 7.76
N LEU A 254 15.72 -9.17 8.18
CA LEU A 254 16.90 -9.93 8.53
C LEU A 254 16.74 -10.69 9.84
N ALA A 255 15.97 -10.17 10.80
CA ALA A 255 15.66 -10.88 12.04
C ALA A 255 14.91 -12.20 11.78
N HIS A 256 14.13 -12.29 10.70
CA HIS A 256 13.49 -13.53 10.27
C HIS A 256 14.49 -14.64 9.87
N LEU A 257 15.71 -14.29 9.53
CA LEU A 257 16.77 -15.31 9.29
C LEU A 257 17.27 -15.98 10.58
N ARG A 258 16.92 -15.42 11.76
CA ARG A 258 17.20 -16.00 13.08
C ARG A 258 15.95 -16.55 13.76
N GLU A 259 14.83 -15.82 13.69
CA GLU A 259 13.58 -16.14 14.36
C GLU A 259 12.41 -15.90 13.39
N MET A 260 11.83 -16.98 12.87
CA MET A 260 10.76 -16.87 11.86
C MET A 260 9.44 -16.31 12.40
N ASN A 261 9.17 -16.46 13.69
CA ASN A 261 7.90 -16.06 14.30
C ASN A 261 8.09 -14.78 15.13
N HIS A 262 7.12 -13.84 15.03
CA HIS A 262 7.11 -12.57 15.75
C HIS A 262 6.88 -12.70 17.28
N GLY A 263 7.54 -13.69 17.91
CA GLY A 263 7.52 -13.88 19.35
C GLY A 263 8.48 -12.93 20.09
N PRO A 264 8.57 -13.03 21.43
CA PRO A 264 9.48 -12.19 22.22
C PRO A 264 10.96 -12.29 21.80
N ARG A 265 11.40 -13.45 21.31
CA ARG A 265 12.79 -13.63 20.83
C ARG A 265 13.03 -12.82 19.56
N PHE A 266 12.09 -12.81 18.62
CA PHE A 266 12.15 -12.02 17.41
C PHE A 266 12.32 -10.52 17.73
N TRP A 267 11.46 -9.98 18.58
CA TRP A 267 11.52 -8.57 18.94
C TRP A 267 12.79 -8.19 19.69
N LYS A 268 13.34 -9.08 20.50
CA LYS A 268 14.68 -8.89 21.12
C LYS A 268 15.79 -8.81 20.06
N VAL A 269 15.72 -9.62 19.01
CA VAL A 269 16.68 -9.57 17.89
C VAL A 269 16.57 -8.22 17.16
N VAL A 270 15.36 -7.75 16.82
CA VAL A 270 15.15 -6.45 16.18
C VAL A 270 15.66 -5.33 17.09
N GLN A 271 15.27 -5.32 18.36
CA GLN A 271 15.65 -4.30 19.33
C GLN A 271 17.17 -4.19 19.55
N SER A 272 17.88 -5.31 19.42
CA SER A 272 19.36 -5.33 19.60
C SER A 272 20.10 -4.48 18.55
N VAL A 273 19.48 -4.20 17.41
CA VAL A 273 20.09 -3.47 16.30
C VAL A 273 19.34 -2.18 15.94
N VAL A 274 18.05 -2.10 16.27
CA VAL A 274 17.19 -0.92 16.12
C VAL A 274 16.44 -0.70 17.44
N PRO A 275 17.02 0.00 18.43
CA PRO A 275 16.43 0.14 19.77
C PRO A 275 15.07 0.86 19.76
N ASP A 276 14.84 1.76 18.83
CA ASP A 276 13.61 2.57 18.66
C ASP A 276 12.61 1.96 17.67
N TYR A 277 12.71 0.66 17.41
CA TYR A 277 11.90 -0.04 16.40
C TYR A 277 10.39 0.16 16.56
N GLU A 278 9.88 0.36 17.78
CA GLU A 278 8.45 0.57 18.02
C GLU A 278 7.96 1.89 17.43
N GLN A 279 8.76 2.95 17.48
CA GLN A 279 8.46 4.24 16.87
C GLN A 279 8.44 4.11 15.34
N GLN A 280 9.45 3.45 14.76
CA GLN A 280 9.53 3.24 13.32
C GLN A 280 8.39 2.36 12.80
N ARG A 281 8.00 1.35 13.58
CA ARG A 281 6.85 0.51 13.29
C ARG A 281 5.53 1.28 13.30
N ALA A 282 5.35 2.19 14.27
CA ALA A 282 4.15 3.02 14.36
C ALA A 282 4.01 3.95 13.13
N LEU A 283 5.11 4.55 12.66
CA LEU A 283 5.12 5.37 11.46
C LEU A 283 4.66 4.61 10.21
N LEU A 284 5.05 3.33 10.06
CA LEU A 284 4.61 2.47 8.95
C LEU A 284 3.20 1.90 9.12
N GLY A 285 2.69 1.80 10.36
CA GLY A 285 1.38 1.23 10.67
C GLY A 285 0.22 2.08 10.14
N ASP A 286 0.37 3.40 10.13
CA ASP A 286 -0.61 4.34 9.63
C ASP A 286 -0.51 4.55 8.10
N GLU A 287 0.63 4.22 7.49
CA GLU A 287 0.86 4.36 6.06
C GLU A 287 0.66 3.01 5.35
N ARG A 288 -0.50 2.85 4.73
CA ARG A 288 -0.65 1.81 3.69
C ARG A 288 0.29 2.17 2.54
N ILE A 289 0.86 1.15 1.87
CA ILE A 289 1.62 1.35 0.64
C ILE A 289 0.68 2.06 -0.35
N THR A 290 0.72 3.39 -0.36
CA THR A 290 -0.10 4.19 -1.28
C THR A 290 0.59 4.20 -2.63
N SER A 291 -0.17 3.92 -3.68
CA SER A 291 0.29 4.09 -5.05
C SER A 291 0.46 5.59 -5.31
N VAL A 292 1.70 6.06 -5.31
CA VAL A 292 2.07 7.33 -5.93
C VAL A 292 2.32 7.00 -7.40
N ASP A 293 1.24 6.92 -8.18
CA ASP A 293 1.29 6.73 -9.64
C ASP A 293 1.08 8.06 -10.36
#